data_4eadd45c771895d4d71dfe3203df33db
#
_entry.id   4eadd45c771895d4d71dfe3203df33db
#
_cell.length_a   1.000
_cell.length_b   1.000
_cell.length_c   1.000
_cell.angle_alpha   90.00
_cell.angle_beta   90.00
_cell.angle_gamma   90.00
#
_symmetry.space_group_name_H-M   'P 1'
#
loop_
_entity.id
_entity.type
_entity.pdbx_description
1 polymer ?
#
loop_
_entity_poly.entity_id
_entity_poly.type
_entity_poly.pdbx_seq_one_letter_code
_entity_poly.pdbx_strand_id
1 'polypeptide(L)'
;KWKNAEQNSDNNHKAILPRMWSHDNAENYMNFTNPLEFRIKPEYSEEQELVNIIGEFRNAYAANKIDNEGYVAFLKSYGEYLIVEKPSTVDNLSFMFEYQFGYMYWRYLMWNFTGRQNDIQGRYDYLDGNWISGITFIDEMHLGSQANLPQDVLNNKGRNMYFFLPFFLGILGLIYHANKDLKSFYVLLALFLFNSIALKIFLN
;
A
#
# COMPACT_ATOMS: atom_id res chain seq x y z
N LYS A 1 27.34 1.02 5.15
CA LYS A 1 27.65 0.53 6.51
C LYS A 1 26.37 -0.03 7.09
N TRP A 2 26.35 -1.32 7.39
CA TRP A 2 25.27 -1.97 8.11
C TRP A 2 25.27 -1.40 9.54
N LYS A 3 24.18 -0.80 9.96
CA LYS A 3 23.97 -0.42 11.35
C LYS A 3 23.64 -1.69 12.14
N ASN A 4 24.27 -1.89 13.28
CA ASN A 4 23.92 -3.00 14.17
C ASN A 4 22.45 -2.88 14.58
N ALA A 5 21.75 -4.02 14.65
CA ALA A 5 20.36 -4.09 15.08
C ALA A 5 20.13 -3.45 16.46
N GLU A 6 21.13 -3.48 17.33
CA GLU A 6 21.12 -2.82 18.65
C GLU A 6 21.05 -1.29 18.58
N GLN A 7 21.57 -0.68 17.50
CA GLN A 7 21.52 0.78 17.31
C GLN A 7 20.16 1.29 16.87
N ASN A 8 19.27 0.39 16.44
CA ASN A 8 17.89 0.70 16.02
C ASN A 8 16.85 0.11 16.98
N SER A 9 17.23 -0.21 18.21
CA SER A 9 16.35 -0.84 19.22
C SER A 9 15.41 0.16 19.92
N ASP A 10 14.99 1.19 19.23
CA ASP A 10 13.94 2.05 19.76
C ASP A 10 12.66 1.22 19.94
N ASN A 11 12.23 1.06 21.21
CA ASN A 11 11.03 0.33 21.57
C ASN A 11 9.78 0.87 20.86
N ASN A 12 9.87 2.09 20.32
CA ASN A 12 8.81 2.72 19.56
C ASN A 12 8.52 2.05 18.23
N HIS A 13 9.46 1.30 17.67
CA HIS A 13 9.30 0.57 16.40
C HIS A 13 8.96 -0.91 16.57
N LYS A 14 8.87 -1.42 17.80
CA LYS A 14 8.47 -2.82 18.05
C LYS A 14 6.96 -2.97 17.86
N ALA A 15 6.57 -3.79 16.89
CA ALA A 15 5.20 -4.19 16.62
C ALA A 15 5.15 -5.68 16.25
N ILE A 16 3.97 -6.29 16.38
CA ILE A 16 3.74 -7.68 15.96
C ILE A 16 3.99 -7.83 14.46
N LEU A 17 3.61 -6.81 13.69
CA LEU A 17 3.86 -6.72 12.25
C LEU A 17 4.91 -5.62 12.03
N PRO A 18 6.18 -5.98 11.81
CA PRO A 18 7.25 -4.99 11.65
C PRO A 18 7.08 -4.22 10.33
N ARG A 19 7.50 -2.96 10.35
CA ARG A 19 7.58 -2.08 9.18
C ARG A 19 6.25 -1.77 8.48
N MET A 20 5.14 -1.76 9.21
CA MET A 20 3.85 -1.37 8.63
C MET A 20 3.76 0.12 8.36
N TRP A 21 4.29 0.94 9.25
CA TRP A 21 4.32 2.38 9.06
C TRP A 21 5.69 2.97 9.40
N SER A 22 5.99 4.13 8.84
CA SER A 22 7.17 4.92 9.13
C SER A 22 6.77 6.35 9.46
N HIS A 23 7.36 6.92 10.49
CA HIS A 23 7.14 8.32 10.83
C HIS A 23 7.56 9.27 9.69
N ASP A 24 8.55 8.87 8.89
CA ASP A 24 9.08 9.69 7.79
C ASP A 24 8.19 9.70 6.55
N ASN A 25 7.35 8.65 6.38
CA ASN A 25 6.44 8.48 5.24
C ASN A 25 5.01 8.19 5.72
N ALA A 26 4.56 8.91 6.75
CA ALA A 26 3.27 8.69 7.37
C ALA A 26 2.10 9.00 6.42
N GLU A 27 2.29 9.92 5.45
CA GLU A 27 1.32 10.24 4.40
C GLU A 27 0.95 9.01 3.57
N ASN A 28 1.91 8.18 3.20
CA ASN A 28 1.67 6.95 2.44
C ASN A 28 0.86 5.93 3.25
N TYR A 29 1.08 5.87 4.56
CA TYR A 29 0.30 5.02 5.45
C TYR A 29 -1.15 5.51 5.55
N MET A 30 -1.37 6.81 5.72
CA MET A 30 -2.68 7.43 5.85
C MET A 30 -3.54 7.33 4.58
N ASN A 31 -2.95 7.06 3.41
CA ASN A 31 -3.71 6.77 2.19
C ASN A 31 -4.51 5.45 2.26
N PHE A 32 -4.15 4.56 3.20
CA PHE A 32 -4.77 3.23 3.36
C PHE A 32 -5.35 2.99 4.75
N THR A 33 -5.27 3.98 5.64
CA THR A 33 -5.71 3.87 7.03
C THR A 33 -6.37 5.16 7.49
N ASN A 34 -6.86 5.15 8.70
CA ASN A 34 -7.32 6.37 9.36
C ASN A 34 -6.16 7.34 9.57
N PRO A 35 -6.43 8.65 9.65
CA PRO A 35 -5.44 9.66 10.00
C PRO A 35 -4.79 9.34 11.34
N LEU A 36 -3.50 9.67 11.47
CA LEU A 36 -2.78 9.51 12.71
C LEU A 36 -3.42 10.35 13.82
N GLU A 37 -3.74 9.73 14.93
CA GLU A 37 -4.25 10.44 16.08
C GLU A 37 -3.14 11.19 16.79
N PHE A 38 -3.46 12.35 17.31
CA PHE A 38 -2.55 13.17 18.09
C PHE A 38 -3.26 13.94 19.20
N ARG A 39 -2.52 14.26 20.23
CA ARG A 39 -2.99 15.08 21.36
C ARG A 39 -1.96 16.14 21.74
N ILE A 40 -2.41 17.20 22.37
CA ILE A 40 -1.54 18.25 22.92
C ILE A 40 -0.81 17.67 24.13
N LYS A 41 0.48 18.00 24.25
CA LYS A 41 1.23 17.66 25.48
C LYS A 41 0.62 18.37 26.67
N PRO A 42 0.57 17.73 27.85
CA PRO A 42 -0.05 18.33 29.05
C PRO A 42 0.50 19.71 29.43
N GLU A 43 1.77 19.95 29.10
CA GLU A 43 2.47 21.22 29.35
C GLU A 43 1.87 22.42 28.62
N TYR A 44 1.26 22.17 27.42
CA TYR A 44 0.70 23.19 26.54
C TYR A 44 -0.84 23.13 26.44
N SER A 45 -1.48 22.27 27.25
CA SER A 45 -2.93 22.05 27.18
C SER A 45 -3.79 23.27 27.52
N GLU A 46 -3.22 24.24 28.26
CA GLU A 46 -3.90 25.47 28.67
C GLU A 46 -3.67 26.63 27.69
N GLU A 47 -2.81 26.46 26.67
CA GLU A 47 -2.57 27.48 25.66
C GLU A 47 -3.74 27.59 24.68
N GLN A 48 -4.61 28.58 24.92
CA GLN A 48 -5.83 28.78 24.13
C GLN A 48 -5.58 28.99 22.64
N GLU A 49 -4.47 29.64 22.28
CA GLU A 49 -4.09 29.87 20.89
C GLU A 49 -3.77 28.56 20.18
N LEU A 50 -2.98 27.67 20.81
CA LEU A 50 -2.65 26.36 20.26
C LEU A 50 -3.90 25.47 20.12
N VAL A 51 -4.79 25.49 21.11
CA VAL A 51 -6.06 24.75 21.06
C VAL A 51 -6.92 25.22 19.88
N ASN A 52 -6.98 26.53 19.62
CA ASN A 52 -7.72 27.10 18.49
C ASN A 52 -7.12 26.66 17.15
N ILE A 53 -5.80 26.77 16.99
CA ILE A 53 -5.09 26.33 15.77
C ILE A 53 -5.37 24.86 15.47
N ILE A 54 -5.30 23.99 16.46
CA ILE A 54 -5.56 22.56 16.30
C ILE A 54 -7.04 22.32 15.96
N GLY A 55 -7.96 23.07 16.56
CA GLY A 55 -9.39 23.00 16.25
C GLY A 55 -9.67 23.40 14.79
N GLU A 56 -9.09 24.48 14.32
CA GLU A 56 -9.18 24.92 12.92
C GLU A 56 -8.59 23.89 11.95
N PHE A 57 -7.43 23.34 12.28
CA PHE A 57 -6.78 22.31 11.49
C PHE A 57 -7.66 21.05 11.36
N ARG A 58 -8.21 20.53 12.48
CA ARG A 58 -9.11 19.37 12.46
C ARG A 58 -10.36 19.64 11.60
N ASN A 59 -10.94 20.81 11.72
CA ASN A 59 -12.10 21.21 10.92
C ASN A 59 -11.75 21.32 9.43
N ALA A 60 -10.59 21.85 9.10
CA ALA A 60 -10.11 21.98 7.72
C ALA A 60 -9.83 20.62 7.09
N TYR A 61 -9.22 19.70 7.84
CA TYR A 61 -8.99 18.33 7.38
C TYR A 61 -10.31 17.56 7.19
N ALA A 62 -11.22 17.65 8.14
CA ALA A 62 -12.55 17.03 8.04
C ALA A 62 -13.37 17.57 6.86
N ALA A 63 -13.14 18.82 6.46
CA ALA A 63 -13.74 19.46 5.28
C ALA A 63 -12.98 19.14 3.97
N ASN A 64 -12.01 18.23 3.95
CA ASN A 64 -11.14 17.89 2.82
C ASN A 64 -10.40 19.09 2.19
N LYS A 65 -10.09 20.10 2.98
CA LYS A 65 -9.30 21.26 2.56
C LYS A 65 -7.79 21.04 2.70
N ILE A 66 -7.41 20.03 3.47
CA ILE A 66 -6.03 19.61 3.73
C ILE A 66 -5.93 18.15 3.34
N ASP A 67 -4.92 17.80 2.57
CA ASP A 67 -4.58 16.42 2.19
C ASP A 67 -3.68 15.74 3.23
N ASN A 68 -3.34 14.48 2.98
CA ASN A 68 -2.50 13.70 3.90
C ASN A 68 -1.07 14.25 4.01
N GLU A 69 -0.53 14.85 2.95
CA GLU A 69 0.78 15.51 3.00
C GLU A 69 0.73 16.75 3.91
N GLY A 70 -0.28 17.59 3.74
CA GLY A 70 -0.54 18.76 4.58
C GLY A 70 -0.78 18.36 6.05
N TYR A 71 -1.47 17.24 6.29
CA TYR A 71 -1.68 16.71 7.64
C TYR A 71 -0.34 16.34 8.30
N VAL A 72 0.50 15.58 7.61
CA VAL A 72 1.81 15.18 8.14
C VAL A 72 2.77 16.37 8.29
N ALA A 73 2.71 17.34 7.37
CA ALA A 73 3.47 18.58 7.49
C ALA A 73 3.07 19.36 8.74
N PHE A 74 1.77 19.43 9.05
CA PHE A 74 1.28 20.05 10.29
C PHE A 74 1.81 19.31 11.53
N LEU A 75 1.72 17.97 11.58
CA LEU A 75 2.25 17.19 12.69
C LEU A 75 3.76 17.41 12.89
N LYS A 76 4.52 17.53 11.81
CA LYS A 76 5.97 17.82 11.87
C LYS A 76 6.23 19.24 12.38
N SER A 77 5.47 20.22 11.92
CA SER A 77 5.64 21.64 12.32
C SER A 77 5.30 21.87 13.79
N TYR A 78 4.30 21.17 14.31
CA TYR A 78 3.85 21.28 15.70
C TYR A 78 4.35 20.13 16.58
N GLY A 79 5.34 19.34 16.13
CA GLY A 79 5.85 18.17 16.84
C GLY A 79 6.39 18.45 18.25
N GLU A 80 6.83 19.69 18.52
CA GLU A 80 7.24 20.12 19.84
C GLU A 80 6.06 20.15 20.84
N TYR A 81 4.87 20.49 20.39
CA TYR A 81 3.65 20.66 21.19
C TYR A 81 2.75 19.43 21.18
N LEU A 82 2.95 18.51 20.25
CA LEU A 82 2.06 17.38 20.02
C LEU A 82 2.70 16.06 20.43
N ILE A 83 1.87 15.13 20.88
CA ILE A 83 2.18 13.70 20.98
C ILE A 83 1.40 13.00 19.88
N VAL A 84 2.10 12.45 18.89
CA VAL A 84 1.49 11.63 17.86
C VAL A 84 1.35 10.21 18.38
N GLU A 85 0.15 9.66 18.34
CA GLU A 85 -0.14 8.31 18.77
C GLU A 85 0.26 7.31 17.69
N LYS A 86 0.69 6.12 18.13
CA LYS A 86 1.01 5.04 17.18
C LYS A 86 -0.27 4.49 16.58
N PRO A 87 -0.23 4.09 15.31
CA PRO A 87 -1.35 3.39 14.69
C PRO A 87 -1.78 2.16 15.47
N SER A 88 -3.08 1.93 15.52
CA SER A 88 -3.64 0.75 16.17
C SER A 88 -3.27 -0.54 15.42
N THR A 89 -3.46 -1.68 16.07
CA THR A 89 -3.28 -2.99 15.40
C THR A 89 -4.28 -3.16 14.25
N VAL A 90 -5.48 -2.57 14.35
CA VAL A 90 -6.50 -2.62 13.30
C VAL A 90 -6.05 -1.83 12.08
N ASP A 91 -5.51 -0.61 12.28
CA ASP A 91 -4.98 0.21 11.19
C ASP A 91 -3.81 -0.50 10.49
N ASN A 92 -2.92 -1.14 11.26
CA ASN A 92 -1.83 -1.93 10.70
C ASN A 92 -2.32 -3.13 9.88
N LEU A 93 -3.39 -3.80 10.31
CA LEU A 93 -4.02 -4.88 9.54
C LEU A 93 -4.69 -4.35 8.28
N SER A 94 -5.40 -3.22 8.36
CA SER A 94 -5.99 -2.56 7.19
C SER A 94 -4.92 -2.23 6.16
N PHE A 95 -3.84 -1.58 6.58
CA PHE A 95 -2.70 -1.28 5.72
C PHE A 95 -2.09 -2.55 5.07
N MET A 96 -1.95 -3.62 5.85
CA MET A 96 -1.44 -4.89 5.34
C MET A 96 -2.35 -5.45 4.24
N PHE A 97 -3.66 -5.48 4.47
CA PHE A 97 -4.58 -6.06 3.50
C PHE A 97 -4.80 -5.16 2.28
N GLU A 98 -4.99 -3.87 2.46
CA GLU A 98 -5.28 -2.95 1.36
C GLU A 98 -4.05 -2.61 0.54
N TYR A 99 -2.96 -2.22 1.21
CA TYR A 99 -1.75 -1.83 0.51
C TYR A 99 -0.87 -3.02 0.14
N GLN A 100 -0.45 -3.84 1.12
CA GLN A 100 0.56 -4.85 0.87
C GLN A 100 -0.01 -6.03 0.07
N PHE A 101 -1.16 -6.57 0.47
CA PHE A 101 -1.78 -7.67 -0.28
C PHE A 101 -2.59 -7.19 -1.48
N GLY A 102 -3.39 -6.16 -1.33
CA GLY A 102 -4.22 -5.62 -2.41
C GLY A 102 -3.38 -4.94 -3.47
N TYR A 103 -2.84 -3.78 -3.16
CA TYR A 103 -2.14 -2.99 -4.16
C TYR A 103 -0.79 -3.58 -4.55
N MET A 104 0.11 -3.89 -3.62
CA MET A 104 1.45 -4.35 -4.00
C MET A 104 1.46 -5.77 -4.54
N TYR A 105 0.89 -6.74 -3.81
CA TYR A 105 0.98 -8.14 -4.20
C TYR A 105 0.00 -8.51 -5.32
N TRP A 106 -1.30 -8.25 -5.10
CA TRP A 106 -2.34 -8.64 -6.05
C TRP A 106 -2.18 -7.92 -7.39
N ARG A 107 -1.96 -6.60 -7.37
CA ARG A 107 -1.68 -5.84 -8.59
C ARG A 107 -0.50 -6.40 -9.37
N TYR A 108 0.62 -6.72 -8.68
CA TYR A 108 1.81 -7.27 -9.34
C TYR A 108 1.58 -8.69 -9.86
N LEU A 109 0.83 -9.52 -9.14
CA LEU A 109 0.44 -10.84 -9.61
C LEU A 109 -0.39 -10.73 -10.90
N MET A 110 -1.42 -9.88 -10.90
CA MET A 110 -2.27 -9.67 -12.06
C MET A 110 -1.50 -9.03 -13.23
N TRP A 111 -0.61 -8.09 -12.93
CA TRP A 111 0.27 -7.48 -13.93
C TRP A 111 1.16 -8.51 -14.67
N ASN A 112 1.58 -9.57 -14.01
CA ASN A 112 2.36 -10.64 -14.62
C ASN A 112 1.52 -11.68 -15.37
N PHE A 113 0.32 -12.01 -14.86
CA PHE A 113 -0.47 -13.14 -15.35
C PHE A 113 -1.70 -12.75 -16.15
N THR A 114 -2.14 -11.51 -16.09
CA THR A 114 -3.34 -11.02 -16.79
C THR A 114 -2.99 -10.07 -17.93
N GLY A 115 -2.01 -9.23 -17.69
CA GLY A 115 -1.50 -8.23 -18.63
C GLY A 115 -1.11 -6.93 -17.93
N ARG A 116 -0.45 -6.05 -18.65
CA ARG A 116 0.14 -4.83 -18.11
C ARG A 116 -0.24 -3.59 -18.90
N GLN A 117 -0.56 -2.54 -18.19
CA GLN A 117 -0.84 -1.22 -18.75
C GLN A 117 0.41 -0.64 -19.43
N ASN A 118 1.55 -0.70 -18.75
CA ASN A 118 2.88 -0.33 -19.19
C ASN A 118 3.92 -1.01 -18.27
N ASP A 119 5.20 -0.73 -18.51
CA ASP A 119 6.35 -1.23 -17.74
C ASP A 119 6.88 -0.22 -16.70
N ILE A 120 6.17 0.87 -16.47
CA ILE A 120 6.51 1.87 -15.46
C ILE A 120 6.03 1.38 -14.09
N GLN A 121 6.79 1.68 -13.05
CA GLN A 121 6.40 1.32 -11.69
C GLN A 121 5.16 2.11 -11.25
N GLY A 122 4.15 1.42 -10.77
CA GLY A 122 2.93 2.05 -10.26
C GLY A 122 3.18 2.85 -8.98
N ARG A 123 2.52 4.01 -8.87
CA ARG A 123 2.59 4.94 -7.74
C ARG A 123 1.24 5.10 -7.03
N TYR A 124 0.40 4.08 -7.06
CA TYR A 124 -0.97 4.12 -6.55
C TYR A 124 -1.85 5.13 -7.28
N ASP A 125 -1.66 5.23 -8.58
CA ASP A 125 -2.48 6.02 -9.49
C ASP A 125 -3.06 5.15 -10.62
N TYR A 126 -3.87 5.76 -11.48
CA TYR A 126 -4.47 5.09 -12.63
C TYR A 126 -3.60 5.17 -13.90
N LEU A 127 -2.49 5.90 -13.85
CA LEU A 127 -1.69 6.25 -15.03
C LEU A 127 -0.66 5.18 -15.35
N ASP A 128 0.00 4.63 -14.31
CA ASP A 128 1.17 3.80 -14.50
C ASP A 128 1.14 2.51 -13.67
N GLY A 129 1.75 1.46 -14.22
CA GLY A 129 2.07 0.22 -13.55
C GLY A 129 0.88 -0.62 -13.11
N ASN A 130 -0.30 -0.38 -13.65
CA ASN A 130 -1.50 -1.17 -13.36
C ASN A 130 -1.56 -2.41 -14.26
N TRP A 131 -2.34 -3.39 -13.82
CA TRP A 131 -2.66 -4.54 -14.67
C TRP A 131 -3.85 -4.21 -15.58
N ILE A 132 -3.89 -4.87 -16.74
CA ILE A 132 -5.02 -4.76 -17.66
C ILE A 132 -5.25 -6.13 -18.30
N SER A 133 -6.52 -6.49 -18.45
CA SER A 133 -6.89 -7.80 -18.97
C SER A 133 -7.08 -7.83 -20.48
N GLY A 134 -7.49 -6.72 -21.06
CA GLY A 134 -8.03 -6.63 -22.42
C GLY A 134 -9.54 -6.85 -22.50
N ILE A 135 -10.20 -7.12 -21.37
CA ILE A 135 -11.65 -7.23 -21.28
C ILE A 135 -12.16 -5.90 -20.74
N THR A 136 -12.76 -5.09 -21.61
CA THR A 136 -13.15 -3.70 -21.33
C THR A 136 -13.92 -3.54 -20.03
N PHE A 137 -14.93 -4.37 -19.79
CA PHE A 137 -15.74 -4.30 -18.57
C PHE A 137 -14.88 -4.46 -17.28
N ILE A 138 -13.92 -5.39 -17.30
CA ILE A 138 -13.05 -5.64 -16.14
C ILE A 138 -12.05 -4.50 -15.96
N ASP A 139 -11.47 -4.04 -17.06
CA ASP A 139 -10.47 -2.99 -17.03
C ASP A 139 -11.07 -1.64 -16.59
N GLU A 140 -12.29 -1.34 -17.04
CA GLU A 140 -13.02 -0.11 -16.66
C GLU A 140 -13.44 -0.10 -15.18
N MET A 141 -13.63 -1.26 -14.55
CA MET A 141 -13.98 -1.33 -13.13
C MET A 141 -12.89 -0.77 -12.21
N HIS A 142 -11.61 -0.86 -12.61
CA HIS A 142 -10.49 -0.45 -11.75
C HIS A 142 -9.60 0.65 -12.34
N LEU A 143 -9.69 0.91 -13.65
CA LEU A 143 -8.91 1.96 -14.33
C LEU A 143 -9.77 3.09 -14.89
N GLY A 144 -11.08 2.94 -14.87
CA GLY A 144 -12.00 3.84 -15.58
C GLY A 144 -12.03 3.59 -17.08
N SER A 145 -12.70 4.46 -17.83
CA SER A 145 -12.94 4.26 -19.26
C SER A 145 -11.63 4.18 -20.06
N GLN A 146 -11.51 3.12 -20.86
CA GLN A 146 -10.38 2.86 -21.73
C GLN A 146 -10.62 3.34 -23.20
N ALA A 147 -11.76 3.98 -23.46
CA ALA A 147 -12.20 4.30 -24.81
C ALA A 147 -11.44 5.45 -25.48
N ASN A 148 -11.00 6.45 -24.72
CA ASN A 148 -10.38 7.67 -25.24
C ASN A 148 -8.98 7.93 -24.66
N LEU A 149 -8.19 6.88 -24.59
CA LEU A 149 -6.82 7.01 -24.10
C LEU A 149 -5.94 7.76 -25.13
N PRO A 150 -4.98 8.56 -24.66
CA PRO A 150 -3.98 9.19 -25.51
C PRO A 150 -3.19 8.16 -26.35
N GLN A 151 -2.74 8.56 -27.54
CA GLN A 151 -2.04 7.67 -28.48
C GLN A 151 -0.71 7.11 -27.94
N ASP A 152 -0.02 7.85 -27.10
CA ASP A 152 1.20 7.43 -26.42
C ASP A 152 0.94 6.29 -25.42
N VAL A 153 -0.20 6.31 -24.74
CA VAL A 153 -0.65 5.21 -23.84
C VAL A 153 -1.04 3.99 -24.65
N LEU A 154 -1.81 4.15 -25.72
CA LEU A 154 -2.27 3.04 -26.58
C LEU A 154 -1.11 2.36 -27.29
N ASN A 155 -0.12 3.12 -27.76
CA ASN A 155 1.04 2.64 -28.50
C ASN A 155 2.23 2.28 -27.60
N ASN A 156 2.06 2.27 -26.30
CA ASN A 156 3.14 1.90 -25.39
C ASN A 156 3.52 0.43 -25.60
N LYS A 157 4.81 0.19 -25.87
CA LYS A 157 5.36 -1.16 -26.16
C LYS A 157 5.26 -2.11 -24.95
N GLY A 158 5.18 -1.57 -23.74
CA GLY A 158 4.97 -2.34 -22.52
C GLY A 158 3.51 -2.78 -22.31
N ARG A 159 2.56 -2.24 -23.09
CA ARG A 159 1.13 -2.57 -22.96
C ARG A 159 0.83 -3.94 -23.56
N ASN A 160 0.42 -4.88 -22.71
CA ASN A 160 0.13 -6.26 -23.12
C ASN A 160 -1.17 -6.73 -22.45
N MET A 161 -1.97 -7.50 -23.18
CA MET A 161 -3.23 -8.05 -22.72
C MET A 161 -3.24 -9.55 -22.94
N TYR A 162 -3.37 -10.32 -21.86
CA TYR A 162 -3.30 -11.78 -21.91
C TYR A 162 -4.65 -12.45 -21.64
N PHE A 163 -5.73 -11.68 -21.47
CA PHE A 163 -7.11 -12.17 -21.28
C PHE A 163 -7.22 -13.23 -20.18
N PHE A 164 -6.47 -13.07 -19.11
CA PHE A 164 -6.35 -14.03 -18.01
C PHE A 164 -5.82 -15.42 -18.41
N LEU A 165 -5.37 -15.63 -19.63
CA LEU A 165 -4.95 -16.96 -20.10
C LEU A 165 -3.83 -17.58 -19.25
N PRO A 166 -2.70 -16.90 -18.98
CA PRO A 166 -1.66 -17.44 -18.12
C PRO A 166 -2.16 -17.70 -16.69
N PHE A 167 -3.03 -16.85 -16.18
CA PHE A 167 -3.61 -16.98 -14.84
C PHE A 167 -4.45 -18.27 -14.71
N PHE A 168 -5.37 -18.50 -15.64
CA PHE A 168 -6.19 -19.71 -15.64
C PHE A 168 -5.39 -20.98 -15.90
N LEU A 169 -4.40 -20.94 -16.81
CA LEU A 169 -3.52 -22.06 -17.04
C LEU A 169 -2.70 -22.40 -15.79
N GLY A 170 -2.25 -21.39 -15.05
CA GLY A 170 -1.57 -21.58 -13.77
C GLY A 170 -2.47 -22.27 -12.74
N ILE A 171 -3.72 -21.83 -12.60
CA ILE A 171 -4.71 -22.46 -11.68
C ILE A 171 -5.00 -23.91 -12.10
N LEU A 172 -5.23 -24.16 -13.39
CA LEU A 172 -5.45 -25.51 -13.90
C LEU A 172 -4.25 -26.42 -13.64
N GLY A 173 -3.04 -25.90 -13.84
CA GLY A 173 -1.79 -26.58 -13.54
C GLY A 173 -1.67 -26.93 -12.05
N LEU A 174 -2.03 -26.01 -11.15
CA LEU A 174 -2.06 -26.26 -9.71
C LEU A 174 -3.06 -27.37 -9.34
N ILE A 175 -4.28 -27.30 -9.89
CA ILE A 175 -5.32 -28.32 -9.64
C ILE A 175 -4.87 -29.67 -10.14
N TYR A 176 -4.33 -29.74 -11.37
CA TYR A 176 -3.80 -30.98 -11.93
C TYR A 176 -2.68 -31.55 -11.05
N HIS A 177 -1.75 -30.72 -10.63
CA HIS A 177 -0.61 -31.14 -9.83
C HIS A 177 -1.04 -31.62 -8.44
N ALA A 178 -1.99 -30.95 -7.81
CA ALA A 178 -2.57 -31.37 -6.53
C ALA A 178 -3.22 -32.76 -6.59
N ASN A 179 -3.86 -33.09 -7.73
CA ASN A 179 -4.47 -34.42 -7.94
C ASN A 179 -3.45 -35.52 -8.29
N LYS A 180 -2.32 -35.14 -8.90
CA LYS A 180 -1.34 -36.13 -9.40
C LYS A 180 -0.25 -36.43 -8.39
N ASP A 181 0.28 -35.44 -7.71
CA ASP A 181 1.37 -35.58 -6.73
C ASP A 181 1.23 -34.53 -5.62
N LEU A 182 0.52 -34.89 -4.59
CA LEU A 182 0.20 -34.00 -3.46
C LEU A 182 1.46 -33.55 -2.69
N LYS A 183 2.51 -34.40 -2.64
CA LYS A 183 3.75 -34.03 -1.93
C LYS A 183 4.48 -32.92 -2.64
N SER A 184 4.72 -33.04 -3.94
CA SER A 184 5.35 -32.01 -4.75
C SER A 184 4.48 -30.73 -4.81
N PHE A 185 3.14 -30.87 -4.83
CA PHE A 185 2.23 -29.75 -4.75
C PHE A 185 2.46 -28.92 -3.47
N TYR A 186 2.55 -29.55 -2.29
CA TYR A 186 2.83 -28.81 -1.05
C TYR A 186 4.19 -28.14 -1.04
N VAL A 187 5.22 -28.76 -1.65
CA VAL A 187 6.54 -28.12 -1.77
C VAL A 187 6.47 -26.86 -2.63
N LEU A 188 5.81 -26.95 -3.80
CA LEU A 188 5.64 -25.78 -4.67
C LEU A 188 4.78 -24.69 -4.04
N LEU A 189 3.70 -25.06 -3.35
CA LEU A 189 2.86 -24.14 -2.63
C LEU A 189 3.63 -23.44 -1.50
N ALA A 190 4.42 -24.19 -0.74
CA ALA A 190 5.27 -23.63 0.30
C ALA A 190 6.30 -22.65 -0.28
N LEU A 191 6.98 -23.01 -1.36
CA LEU A 191 7.92 -22.12 -2.04
C LEU A 191 7.24 -20.82 -2.52
N PHE A 192 6.05 -20.93 -3.12
CA PHE A 192 5.28 -19.79 -3.56
C PHE A 192 4.91 -18.87 -2.38
N LEU A 193 4.37 -19.44 -1.30
CA LEU A 193 3.98 -18.68 -0.12
C LEU A 193 5.20 -18.06 0.58
N PHE A 194 6.28 -18.79 0.77
CA PHE A 194 7.50 -18.24 1.39
C PHE A 194 8.09 -17.10 0.58
N ASN A 195 8.20 -17.25 -0.74
CA ASN A 195 8.69 -16.15 -1.58
C ASN A 195 7.74 -14.94 -1.54
N SER A 196 6.43 -15.17 -1.57
CA SER A 196 5.43 -14.10 -1.51
C SER A 196 5.47 -13.35 -0.18
N ILE A 197 5.56 -14.08 0.94
CA ILE A 197 5.62 -13.50 2.29
C ILE A 197 6.97 -12.82 2.53
N ALA A 198 8.08 -13.47 2.14
CA ALA A 198 9.42 -12.91 2.32
C ALA A 198 9.59 -11.57 1.61
N LEU A 199 9.12 -11.45 0.37
CA LEU A 199 9.13 -10.19 -0.37
C LEU A 199 8.34 -9.09 0.35
N LYS A 200 7.29 -9.43 1.11
CA LYS A 200 6.47 -8.45 1.85
C LYS A 200 7.09 -8.03 3.18
N ILE A 201 7.76 -8.96 3.86
CA ILE A 201 8.32 -8.69 5.20
C ILE A 201 9.70 -8.02 5.11
N PHE A 202 10.51 -8.36 4.09
CA PHE A 202 11.91 -7.94 4.01
C PHE A 202 12.19 -6.78 3.07
N LEU A 203 11.28 -6.44 2.14
CA LEU A 203 11.50 -5.38 1.14
C LEU A 203 10.80 -4.04 1.44
N ASN A 204 10.14 -3.93 2.59
CA ASN A 204 9.57 -2.64 3.05
C ASN A 204 10.51 -1.90 3.99
#